data_767f9df70263f9ffc5a4a5064665e6e6
#
_entry.id   767f9df70263f9ffc5a4a5064665e6e6
#
_cell.length_a   1.000
_cell.length_b   1.000
_cell.length_c   1.000
_cell.angle_alpha   90.00
_cell.angle_beta   90.00
_cell.angle_gamma   90.00
#
_symmetry.space_group_name_H-M   'P 1'
#
loop_
_entity.id
_entity.type
_entity.pdbx_description
1 polymer ?
#
loop_
_entity_poly.entity_id
_entity_poly.type
_entity_poly.pdbx_seq_one_letter_code
_entity_poly.pdbx_strand_id
1 'polypeptide(L)'
;MESANLRHVPTKEQTSWDRRRHVRVRPAADYDVRVEVIEGAVYSRVDVVDMSLGGLGILIEPPVDSCALGAVLELRIATPGAEPVRTSAVVRHRARGVCGVEFQRLAGAALAALEVVVGELLERGNQA
;
A
#
# COMPACT_ATOMS: atom_id res chain seq x y z
N MET A 1 17.07 3.28 -31.54
CA MET A 1 17.31 3.60 -30.87
C MET A 1 17.41 3.53 -30.14
N GLU A 2 17.15 3.71 -29.94
CA GLU A 2 17.24 3.95 -29.01
C GLU A 2 16.92 4.00 -28.17
N SER A 3 16.71 4.00 -28.31
CA SER A 3 16.48 4.35 -27.44
C SER A 3 16.37 4.18 -26.55
N ALA A 4 16.06 3.93 -26.52
CA ALA A 4 15.92 3.91 -25.53
C ALA A 4 16.51 3.79 -24.61
N ASN A 5 16.81 3.71 -24.69
CA ASN A 5 17.41 3.72 -23.85
C ASN A 5 17.90 4.27 -23.25
N LEU A 6 17.77 4.57 -23.82
CA LEU A 6 18.13 5.33 -23.24
C LEU A 6 18.02 5.46 -22.24
N ARG A 7 17.95 5.04 -22.33
CA ARG A 7 17.62 5.05 -21.42
C ARG A 7 18.02 5.87 -20.50
N HIS A 8 17.68 6.19 -20.43
CA HIS A 8 17.37 7.00 -19.29
C HIS A 8 18.04 6.53 -18.00
N VAL A 9 18.92 7.35 -17.47
CA VAL A 9 19.56 7.07 -16.18
C VAL A 9 18.83 7.88 -15.12
N PRO A 10 18.22 7.22 -14.12
CA PRO A 10 17.50 7.98 -13.09
C PRO A 10 18.44 8.79 -12.22
N THR A 11 17.97 9.94 -11.75
CA THR A 11 18.69 10.72 -10.77
C THR A 11 18.71 9.97 -9.44
N LYS A 12 19.54 10.41 -8.51
CA LYS A 12 19.56 9.84 -7.18
C LYS A 12 18.20 9.91 -6.52
N GLU A 13 17.52 11.02 -6.69
CA GLU A 13 16.21 11.22 -6.09
C GLU A 13 15.18 10.26 -6.68
N GLN A 14 15.20 10.11 -7.99
CA GLN A 14 14.29 9.16 -8.65
C GLN A 14 14.58 7.74 -8.22
N THR A 15 15.84 7.38 -8.13
CA THR A 15 16.23 6.03 -7.71
C THR A 15 15.77 5.76 -6.28
N SER A 16 15.95 6.73 -5.38
CA SER A 16 15.52 6.57 -4.00
C SER A 16 14.00 6.46 -3.90
N TRP A 17 13.27 7.27 -4.66
CA TRP A 17 11.82 7.23 -4.68
C TRP A 17 11.32 5.88 -5.22
N ASP A 18 11.91 5.41 -6.30
CA ASP A 18 11.54 4.13 -6.90
C ASP A 18 11.79 2.98 -5.94
N ARG A 19 12.89 3.01 -5.21
CA ARG A 19 13.18 1.99 -4.22
C ARG A 19 12.12 1.97 -3.14
N ARG A 20 11.74 3.14 -2.59
CA ARG A 20 10.71 3.19 -1.56
C ARG A 20 9.38 2.69 -2.08
N ARG A 21 9.06 2.97 -3.34
CA ARG A 21 7.80 2.51 -3.94
C ARG A 21 7.74 1.00 -4.00
N HIS A 22 8.85 0.34 -4.27
CA HIS A 22 8.88 -1.11 -4.41
C HIS A 22 9.30 -1.85 -3.15
N VAL A 23 9.88 -1.15 -2.19
CA VAL A 23 10.26 -1.77 -0.93
C VAL A 23 9.00 -2.04 -0.11
N ARG A 24 8.89 -3.27 0.37
CA ARG A 24 7.76 -3.67 1.20
C ARG A 24 8.21 -3.76 2.65
N VAL A 25 7.34 -3.32 3.53
CA VAL A 25 7.59 -3.36 4.97
C VAL A 25 6.45 -4.09 5.65
N ARG A 26 6.71 -4.67 6.81
CA ARG A 26 5.69 -5.32 7.62
C ARG A 26 5.27 -4.38 8.75
N PRO A 27 3.97 -4.32 9.04
CA PRO A 27 3.52 -3.59 10.22
C PRO A 27 4.14 -4.20 11.46
N ALA A 28 4.49 -3.37 12.43
CA ALA A 28 4.97 -3.83 13.72
C ALA A 28 3.79 -3.87 14.70
N ALA A 29 3.85 -4.76 15.68
CA ALA A 29 2.77 -4.90 16.65
C ALA A 29 2.52 -3.62 17.43
N ASP A 30 3.56 -2.82 17.63
CA ASP A 30 3.48 -1.56 18.37
C ASP A 30 3.36 -0.35 17.45
N TYR A 31 3.10 -0.56 16.17
CA TYR A 31 2.95 0.52 15.19
C TYR A 31 1.56 0.39 14.58
N ASP A 32 0.65 1.25 15.01
CA ASP A 32 -0.76 1.09 14.72
C ASP A 32 -1.14 1.63 13.35
N VAL A 33 -1.16 0.73 12.36
CA VAL A 33 -1.68 1.04 11.03
C VAL A 33 -2.95 0.24 10.84
N ARG A 34 -4.05 0.91 10.54
CA ARG A 34 -5.34 0.27 10.36
C ARG A 34 -5.84 0.51 8.94
N VAL A 35 -6.27 -0.56 8.31
CA VAL A 35 -6.83 -0.48 6.97
C VAL A 35 -8.23 -1.06 6.99
N GLU A 36 -9.15 -0.33 6.39
CA GLU A 36 -10.53 -0.76 6.23
C GLU A 36 -10.91 -0.74 4.76
N VAL A 37 -11.63 -1.75 4.33
CA VAL A 37 -12.24 -1.78 3.00
C VAL A 37 -13.63 -1.18 3.14
N ILE A 38 -13.95 -0.23 2.28
CA ILE A 38 -15.21 0.50 2.33
C ILE A 38 -16.13 -0.04 1.24
N GLU A 39 -17.31 -0.50 1.65
CA GLU A 39 -18.35 -0.95 0.72
C GLU A 39 -19.64 -0.23 1.10
N GLY A 40 -19.92 0.86 0.40
CA GLY A 40 -21.05 1.71 0.74
C GLY A 40 -20.86 2.33 2.12
N ALA A 41 -21.74 2.00 3.04
CA ALA A 41 -21.67 2.48 4.42
C ALA A 41 -20.93 1.52 5.33
N VAL A 42 -20.47 0.39 4.82
CA VAL A 42 -19.82 -0.65 5.62
C VAL A 42 -18.31 -0.50 5.52
N TYR A 43 -17.67 -0.44 6.68
CA TYR A 43 -16.21 -0.36 6.80
C TYR A 43 -15.74 -1.66 7.44
N SER A 44 -15.01 -2.46 6.66
CA SER A 44 -14.54 -3.77 7.12
C SER A 44 -13.04 -3.72 7.35
N ARG A 45 -12.63 -3.91 8.60
CA ARG A 45 -11.21 -3.93 8.95
C ARG A 45 -10.54 -5.16 8.37
N VAL A 46 -9.34 -4.97 7.81
CA VAL A 46 -8.53 -6.06 7.29
C VAL A 46 -7.15 -6.00 7.91
N ASP A 47 -6.49 -7.15 8.00
CA ASP A 47 -5.13 -7.21 8.51
C ASP A 47 -4.16 -6.96 7.36
N VAL A 48 -3.15 -6.17 7.63
CA VAL A 48 -2.12 -5.85 6.64
C VAL A 48 -0.97 -6.82 6.81
N VAL A 49 -0.63 -7.54 5.74
CA VAL A 49 0.50 -8.46 5.72
C VAL A 49 1.79 -7.69 5.45
N ASP A 50 1.74 -6.84 4.44
CA ASP A 50 2.86 -5.96 4.11
C ASP A 50 2.33 -4.73 3.38
N MET A 51 3.19 -3.74 3.24
CA MET A 51 2.81 -2.50 2.57
C MET A 51 4.01 -1.85 1.91
N SER A 52 3.73 -1.05 0.90
CA SER A 52 4.72 -0.23 0.20
C SER A 52 4.03 1.02 -0.29
N LEU A 53 4.76 1.91 -0.95
CA LEU A 53 4.13 3.08 -1.57
C LEU A 53 3.32 2.70 -2.81
N GLY A 54 3.51 1.48 -3.31
CA GLY A 54 2.75 0.99 -4.48
C GLY A 54 1.48 0.25 -4.13
N GLY A 55 1.37 -0.31 -2.93
CA GLY A 55 0.19 -1.09 -2.58
C GLY A 55 0.31 -1.81 -1.25
N LEU A 56 -0.64 -2.70 -1.02
CA LEU A 56 -0.76 -3.46 0.23
C LEU A 56 -0.98 -4.93 -0.05
N GLY A 57 -0.47 -5.77 0.85
CA GLY A 57 -0.95 -7.14 0.97
C GLY A 57 -1.87 -7.21 2.16
N ILE A 58 -3.10 -7.66 1.96
CA ILE A 58 -4.09 -7.74 3.04
C ILE A 58 -4.65 -9.14 3.14
N LEU A 59 -5.00 -9.54 4.35
CA LEU A 59 -5.70 -10.80 4.57
C LEU A 59 -7.18 -10.58 4.30
N ILE A 60 -7.74 -11.47 3.49
CA ILE A 60 -9.15 -11.41 3.17
C ILE A 60 -9.85 -12.50 3.93
N GLU A 61 -10.84 -12.12 4.72
CA GLU A 61 -11.71 -13.06 5.38
C GLU A 61 -13.15 -12.77 4.95
N PRO A 62 -14.01 -13.76 4.90
CA PRO A 62 -15.42 -13.49 4.71
C PRO A 62 -15.88 -12.49 5.78
N PRO A 63 -16.75 -11.53 5.46
CA PRO A 63 -17.55 -11.41 4.26
C PRO A 63 -16.98 -10.50 3.15
N VAL A 64 -15.68 -10.19 3.13
CA VAL A 64 -15.13 -9.32 2.08
C VAL A 64 -14.92 -10.16 0.83
N ASP A 65 -16.01 -10.42 0.11
CA ASP A 65 -15.95 -11.27 -1.08
C ASP A 65 -15.68 -10.49 -2.36
N SER A 66 -15.68 -9.18 -2.29
CA SER A 66 -15.56 -8.33 -3.48
C SER A 66 -14.13 -8.18 -3.96
N CYS A 67 -13.21 -8.97 -3.44
CA CYS A 67 -11.80 -8.88 -3.80
C CYS A 67 -11.45 -9.76 -5.00
N ALA A 68 -12.22 -9.67 -6.06
CA ALA A 68 -11.91 -10.37 -7.30
C ALA A 68 -10.76 -9.66 -8.02
N LEU A 69 -9.97 -10.42 -8.78
CA LEU A 69 -8.90 -9.82 -9.58
C LEU A 69 -9.45 -8.72 -10.46
N GLY A 70 -8.79 -7.58 -10.46
CA GLY A 70 -9.20 -6.42 -11.23
C GLY A 70 -10.23 -5.55 -10.54
N ALA A 71 -10.79 -5.98 -9.41
CA ALA A 71 -11.76 -5.17 -8.68
C ALA A 71 -11.09 -3.94 -8.09
N VAL A 72 -11.83 -2.83 -8.06
CA VAL A 72 -11.36 -1.60 -7.43
C VAL A 72 -11.94 -1.54 -6.02
N LEU A 73 -11.07 -1.38 -5.04
CA LEU A 73 -11.46 -1.26 -3.64
C LEU A 73 -11.25 0.17 -3.19
N GLU A 74 -12.18 0.66 -2.37
CA GLU A 74 -11.99 1.90 -1.64
C GLU A 74 -11.43 1.55 -0.27
N LEU A 75 -10.35 2.21 0.11
CA LEU A 75 -9.67 1.93 1.36
C LEU A 75 -9.62 3.17 2.23
N ARG A 76 -9.72 2.94 3.54
CA ARG A 76 -9.45 3.96 4.53
C ARG A 76 -8.24 3.51 5.33
N ILE A 77 -7.23 4.34 5.39
CA ILE A 77 -5.96 4.00 6.04
C ILE A 77 -5.74 4.98 7.17
N ALA A 78 -5.63 4.45 8.38
CA ALA A 78 -5.32 5.24 9.56
C ALA A 78 -3.91 4.92 10.00
N THR A 79 -3.09 5.95 10.17
CA THR A 79 -1.69 5.82 10.59
C THR A 79 -1.47 6.59 11.87
N PRO A 80 -0.40 6.25 12.64
CA PRO A 80 -0.13 6.95 13.88
C PRO A 80 0.10 8.44 13.65
N GLY A 81 -0.56 9.26 14.45
CA GLY A 81 -0.33 10.69 14.47
C GLY A 81 -0.88 11.47 13.28
N ALA A 82 -1.72 10.85 12.46
CA ALA A 82 -2.28 11.52 11.28
C ALA A 82 -3.76 11.21 11.15
N GLU A 83 -4.46 12.06 10.42
CA GLU A 83 -5.85 11.82 10.10
C GLU A 83 -5.97 10.66 9.13
N PRO A 84 -7.02 9.85 9.22
CA PRO A 84 -7.24 8.78 8.25
C PRO A 84 -7.35 9.34 6.84
N VAL A 85 -6.83 8.58 5.88
CA VAL A 85 -6.87 8.97 4.48
C VAL A 85 -7.61 7.91 3.68
N ARG A 86 -8.21 8.31 2.55
CA ARG A 86 -8.91 7.41 1.65
C ARG A 86 -8.15 7.32 0.35
N THR A 87 -8.12 6.12 -0.22
CA THR A 87 -7.51 5.90 -1.51
C THR A 87 -8.15 4.70 -2.19
N SER A 88 -7.97 4.60 -3.49
CA SER A 88 -8.49 3.47 -4.26
C SER A 88 -7.34 2.54 -4.63
N ALA A 89 -7.64 1.25 -4.70
CA ALA A 89 -6.66 0.27 -5.09
C ALA A 89 -7.30 -0.81 -5.94
N VAL A 90 -6.50 -1.42 -6.81
CA VAL A 90 -6.96 -2.49 -7.70
C VAL A 90 -6.39 -3.80 -7.22
N VAL A 91 -7.21 -4.83 -7.16
CA VAL A 91 -6.76 -6.17 -6.79
C VAL A 91 -5.92 -6.72 -7.94
N ARG A 92 -4.64 -6.98 -7.68
CA ARG A 92 -3.71 -7.45 -8.69
C ARG A 92 -3.39 -8.91 -8.58
N HIS A 93 -3.39 -9.46 -7.35
CA HIS A 93 -3.28 -10.91 -7.23
C HIS A 93 -3.91 -11.39 -5.93
N ARG A 94 -4.21 -12.69 -5.91
CA ARG A 94 -4.75 -13.36 -4.74
C ARG A 94 -4.08 -14.70 -4.61
N ALA A 95 -3.67 -15.05 -3.39
CA ALA A 95 -3.10 -16.35 -3.10
C ALA A 95 -3.22 -16.62 -1.61
N ARG A 96 -3.78 -17.78 -1.27
CA ARG A 96 -3.80 -18.28 0.11
C ARG A 96 -4.43 -17.30 1.11
N GLY A 97 -5.52 -16.68 0.70
CA GLY A 97 -6.20 -15.72 1.58
C GLY A 97 -5.58 -14.34 1.63
N VAL A 98 -4.47 -14.12 0.92
CA VAL A 98 -3.86 -12.80 0.83
C VAL A 98 -4.25 -12.16 -0.47
N CYS A 99 -4.62 -10.89 -0.40
CA CYS A 99 -4.97 -10.09 -1.56
C CYS A 99 -3.93 -9.00 -1.74
N GLY A 100 -3.25 -9.01 -2.89
CA GLY A 100 -2.34 -7.94 -3.24
C GLY A 100 -3.07 -6.86 -3.99
N VAL A 101 -3.05 -5.64 -3.46
CA VAL A 101 -3.74 -4.51 -4.09
C VAL A 101 -2.72 -3.43 -4.43
N GLU A 102 -2.91 -2.81 -5.58
CA GLU A 102 -2.05 -1.73 -6.07
C GLU A 102 -2.83 -0.43 -6.01
N PHE A 103 -2.24 0.59 -5.39
CA PHE A 103 -2.90 1.89 -5.33
C PHE A 103 -3.04 2.45 -6.74
N GLN A 104 -4.22 2.97 -7.05
CA GLN A 104 -4.46 3.57 -8.37
C GLN A 104 -3.83 4.94 -8.47
N ARG A 105 -3.96 5.73 -7.41
CA ARG A 105 -3.44 7.09 -7.42
C ARG A 105 -3.16 7.48 -5.98
N LEU A 106 -1.92 7.33 -5.58
CA LEU A 106 -1.51 7.72 -4.25
C LEU A 106 -0.86 9.10 -4.33
N ALA A 107 -1.51 10.09 -3.75
CA ALA A 107 -1.04 11.46 -3.84
C ALA A 107 -1.47 12.24 -2.60
N GLY A 108 -0.93 13.45 -2.45
CA GLY A 108 -1.33 14.37 -1.39
C GLY A 108 -1.12 13.78 -0.01
N ALA A 109 -2.12 13.95 0.85
CA ALA A 109 -2.04 13.52 2.24
C ALA A 109 -1.85 12.01 2.39
N ALA A 110 -2.47 11.23 1.49
CA ALA A 110 -2.33 9.77 1.55
C ALA A 110 -0.90 9.35 1.26
N LEU A 111 -0.27 9.93 0.24
CA LEU A 111 1.12 9.63 -0.07
C LEU A 111 2.03 10.05 1.08
N ALA A 112 1.83 11.25 1.62
CA ALA A 112 2.65 11.75 2.71
C ALA A 112 2.56 10.85 3.93
N ALA A 113 1.36 10.41 4.29
CA ALA A 113 1.16 9.53 5.43
C ALA A 113 1.89 8.19 5.24
N LEU A 114 1.77 7.60 4.05
CA LEU A 114 2.41 6.32 3.80
C LEU A 114 3.92 6.43 3.67
N GLU A 115 4.44 7.53 3.17
CA GLU A 115 5.88 7.75 3.15
C GLU A 115 6.46 7.72 4.56
N VAL A 116 5.77 8.34 5.50
CA VAL A 116 6.21 8.32 6.90
C VAL A 116 6.21 6.90 7.45
N VAL A 117 5.12 6.17 7.23
CA VAL A 117 4.99 4.80 7.74
C VAL A 117 6.06 3.88 7.17
N VAL A 118 6.21 3.88 5.84
CA VAL A 118 7.19 3.02 5.19
C VAL A 118 8.60 3.38 5.66
N GLY A 119 8.90 4.67 5.75
CA GLY A 119 10.21 5.12 6.21
C GLY A 119 10.50 4.66 7.63
N GLU A 120 9.56 4.83 8.53
CA GLU A 120 9.75 4.45 9.93
C GLU A 120 9.91 2.94 10.10
N LEU A 121 9.10 2.16 9.38
CA LEU A 121 9.21 0.71 9.45
C LEU A 121 10.51 0.21 8.84
N LEU A 122 10.99 0.85 7.78
CA LEU A 122 12.31 0.51 7.23
C LEU A 122 13.41 0.78 8.24
N GLU A 123 13.35 1.90 8.94
CA GLU A 123 14.35 2.24 9.97
C GLU A 123 14.36 1.24 11.10
N ARG A 124 13.22 0.65 11.39
CA ARG A 124 13.12 -0.40 12.42
C ARG A 124 13.59 -1.76 11.92
N GLY A 125 13.97 -1.87 10.64
CA GLY A 125 14.37 -3.15 10.08
C GLY A 125 13.22 -4.07 9.71
N ASN A 126 12.02 -3.52 9.57
CA ASN A 126 10.82 -4.31 9.27
C ASN A 126 10.59 -4.51 7.78
N GLN A 127 11.64 -4.66 7.02
CA GLN A 127 11.51 -4.95 5.59
C GLN A 127 10.95 -6.36 5.39
N ALA A 128 9.95 -6.45 4.53
CA ALA A 128 9.32 -7.73 4.23
C ALA A 128 10.11 -8.52 3.19
#